data_eabd6d942ec70f4fe6a1a4f357702c27
#
_entry.id   eabd6d942ec70f4fe6a1a4f357702c27
#
_cell.length_a   1.000
_cell.length_b   1.000
_cell.length_c   1.000
_cell.angle_alpha   90.00
_cell.angle_beta   90.00
_cell.angle_gamma   90.00
#
_symmetry.space_group_name_H-M   'P 1'
#
loop_
_entity.id
_entity.type
_entity.pdbx_description
1 polymer ?
#
loop_
_entity_poly.entity_id
_entity_poly.type
_entity_poly.pdbx_seq_one_letter_code
_entity_poly.pdbx_strand_id
1 'polypeptide(L)'
;MSIVILNRVSKSKKNYAEWLKESKEKVYLLNHQETVETFEDTNLLRKGFNNFSTNGLVDYEVVEIHRNDPIKALIALEEGEIIRAGYLREYLNIEGQKLNSAMYFRDKYLMKTCLKKQGVRVPAFKKIDNRVDLFEFINQEGYPVLIKPLSSWSSKGIQVLNNEHDLKKCLLKNTFENYMVEKYLDAKVYHVDGLLINNKIVFCCASSYINTPLAYKKNIGFGSVLFEKGNKFADKLIEFVKSSLAKMPLTENMSFHVEVFHEEKSNELFICEMGSRTIGAGTDELIKYSFNLDLDKILTQAQAGVHLDMNIIERNISGQLFIRPQKGFLRHFPEKLPFDWCFIYEKRGILGEYYEGSSEKPTDSYAVVYFEGKTQKKLFERVEILEEYFIENTTWEN
;
A
#
# COMPACT_ATOMS: atom_id res chain seq x y z
N MET A 1 26.49 -6.12 -18.05
CA MET A 1 25.05 -6.30 -17.69
C MET A 1 24.58 -5.07 -16.95
N SER A 2 23.28 -4.80 -16.94
CA SER A 2 22.70 -3.62 -16.32
C SER A 2 21.56 -3.95 -15.36
N ILE A 3 21.21 -2.98 -14.55
CA ILE A 3 20.01 -2.96 -13.69
C ILE A 3 19.12 -1.86 -14.23
N VAL A 4 17.83 -2.13 -14.42
CA VAL A 4 16.84 -1.13 -14.81
C VAL A 4 15.81 -0.97 -13.69
N ILE A 5 15.52 0.27 -13.32
CA ILE A 5 14.57 0.61 -12.27
C ILE A 5 13.43 1.37 -12.90
N LEU A 6 12.19 0.88 -12.72
CA LEU A 6 10.97 1.59 -13.04
C LEU A 6 10.48 2.30 -11.76
N ASN A 7 10.58 3.63 -11.74
CA ASN A 7 10.29 4.44 -10.55
C ASN A 7 9.33 5.59 -10.87
N ARG A 8 8.64 6.10 -9.85
CA ARG A 8 7.67 7.19 -9.98
C ARG A 8 7.82 8.26 -8.91
N VAL A 9 8.71 8.04 -7.96
CA VAL A 9 8.87 8.92 -6.80
C VAL A 9 10.23 9.60 -6.78
N SER A 10 10.38 10.62 -5.95
CA SER A 10 11.61 11.38 -5.81
C SER A 10 12.70 10.60 -5.06
N LYS A 11 13.96 11.04 -5.21
CA LYS A 11 15.12 10.51 -4.47
C LYS A 11 14.94 10.55 -2.95
N SER A 12 14.26 11.56 -2.41
CA SER A 12 14.00 11.65 -0.98
C SER A 12 13.11 10.51 -0.45
N LYS A 13 12.31 9.89 -1.30
CA LYS A 13 11.49 8.72 -0.96
C LYS A 13 12.23 7.41 -1.21
N LYS A 14 12.98 7.28 -2.31
CA LYS A 14 13.71 6.06 -2.68
C LYS A 14 15.11 6.39 -3.22
N ASN A 15 16.13 6.22 -2.39
CA ASN A 15 17.50 6.56 -2.74
C ASN A 15 18.26 5.38 -3.38
N TYR A 16 17.83 4.99 -4.57
CA TYR A 16 18.43 3.86 -5.31
C TYR A 16 19.95 4.01 -5.53
N ALA A 17 20.46 5.22 -5.71
CA ALA A 17 21.88 5.47 -5.89
C ALA A 17 22.69 5.01 -4.67
N GLU A 18 22.20 5.30 -3.46
CA GLU A 18 22.83 4.85 -2.22
C GLU A 18 22.62 3.35 -1.99
N TRP A 19 21.43 2.84 -2.29
CA TRP A 19 21.09 1.44 -2.07
C TRP A 19 21.89 0.48 -2.94
N LEU A 20 22.29 0.93 -4.15
CA LEU A 20 23.02 0.16 -5.15
C LEU A 20 24.47 0.64 -5.34
N LYS A 21 25.02 1.45 -4.42
CA LYS A 21 26.38 2.00 -4.55
C LYS A 21 27.49 0.96 -4.68
N GLU A 22 27.26 -0.26 -4.18
CA GLU A 22 28.19 -1.38 -4.27
C GLU A 22 28.00 -2.20 -5.55
N SER A 23 26.99 -1.90 -6.36
CA SER A 23 26.77 -2.58 -7.62
C SER A 23 27.86 -2.22 -8.62
N LYS A 24 28.36 -3.23 -9.31
CA LYS A 24 29.32 -3.06 -10.44
C LYS A 24 28.59 -2.86 -11.77
N GLU A 25 27.26 -3.04 -11.78
CA GLU A 25 26.44 -2.93 -12.97
C GLU A 25 26.09 -1.47 -13.26
N LYS A 26 25.85 -1.12 -14.51
CA LYS A 26 25.23 0.14 -14.87
C LYS A 26 23.79 0.14 -14.35
N VAL A 27 23.36 1.24 -13.75
CA VAL A 27 22.01 1.37 -13.24
C VAL A 27 21.25 2.43 -14.03
N TYR A 28 20.23 1.99 -14.75
CA TYR A 28 19.29 2.86 -15.48
C TYR A 28 18.08 3.14 -14.62
N LEU A 29 17.74 4.41 -14.47
CA LEU A 29 16.55 4.88 -13.76
C LEU A 29 15.56 5.48 -14.75
N LEU A 30 14.49 4.76 -15.06
CA LEU A 30 13.37 5.26 -15.83
C LEU A 30 12.33 5.81 -14.83
N ASN A 31 12.04 7.11 -14.90
CA ASN A 31 11.27 7.78 -13.87
C ASN A 31 10.18 8.69 -14.46
N HIS A 32 9.24 9.10 -13.63
CA HIS A 32 8.30 10.16 -13.97
C HIS A 32 9.05 11.47 -14.24
N GLN A 33 8.63 12.21 -15.28
CA GLN A 33 9.34 13.44 -15.69
C GLN A 33 9.47 14.48 -14.57
N GLU A 34 8.43 14.60 -13.73
CA GLU A 34 8.43 15.58 -12.63
C GLU A 34 9.42 15.26 -11.50
N THR A 35 9.85 13.99 -11.38
CA THR A 35 10.69 13.55 -10.28
C THR A 35 12.08 13.09 -10.69
N VAL A 36 12.35 12.92 -11.99
CA VAL A 36 13.64 12.41 -12.50
C VAL A 36 14.82 13.33 -12.14
N GLU A 37 14.61 14.65 -12.11
CA GLU A 37 15.64 15.64 -11.80
C GLU A 37 16.09 15.59 -10.34
N THR A 38 15.26 15.02 -9.45
CA THR A 38 15.68 14.82 -8.05
C THR A 38 16.87 13.85 -7.89
N PHE A 39 17.25 13.15 -8.98
CA PHE A 39 18.39 12.22 -9.03
C PHE A 39 19.57 12.77 -9.82
N GLU A 40 19.63 14.07 -10.15
CA GLU A 40 20.67 14.64 -11.02
C GLU A 40 22.09 14.54 -10.45
N ASP A 41 22.23 14.58 -9.15
CA ASP A 41 23.50 14.49 -8.41
C ASP A 41 23.97 13.04 -8.17
N THR A 42 23.42 12.08 -8.91
CA THR A 42 23.73 10.65 -8.76
C THR A 42 24.44 10.10 -9.99
N ASN A 43 25.05 8.92 -9.84
CA ASN A 43 25.66 8.16 -10.92
C ASN A 43 24.67 7.31 -11.74
N LEU A 44 23.38 7.47 -11.54
CA LEU A 44 22.34 6.74 -12.27
C LEU A 44 22.19 7.29 -13.70
N LEU A 45 22.03 6.39 -14.66
CA LEU A 45 21.66 6.72 -16.03
C LEU A 45 20.14 6.97 -16.08
N ARG A 46 19.72 8.22 -15.94
CA ARG A 46 18.32 8.58 -15.75
C ARG A 46 17.62 9.03 -17.03
N LYS A 47 16.34 8.67 -17.15
CA LYS A 47 15.46 9.14 -18.22
C LYS A 47 14.06 9.39 -17.69
N GLY A 48 13.52 10.59 -17.96
CA GLY A 48 12.18 11.00 -17.56
C GLY A 48 11.13 10.73 -18.64
N PHE A 49 9.91 10.39 -18.21
CA PHE A 49 8.76 10.17 -19.09
C PHE A 49 7.51 10.83 -18.53
N ASN A 50 6.79 11.55 -19.38
CA ASN A 50 5.45 12.02 -19.06
C ASN A 50 4.47 10.84 -19.08
N ASN A 51 3.41 10.92 -18.26
CA ASN A 51 2.38 9.88 -18.17
C ASN A 51 2.97 8.47 -17.96
N PHE A 52 3.97 8.36 -17.11
CA PHE A 52 4.83 7.19 -16.94
C PHE A 52 4.06 5.86 -16.97
N SER A 53 2.97 5.76 -16.20
CA SER A 53 2.20 4.50 -16.05
C SER A 53 1.50 4.03 -17.33
N THR A 54 1.17 4.93 -18.25
CA THR A 54 0.45 4.62 -19.50
C THR A 54 1.30 4.84 -20.75
N ASN A 55 2.56 5.28 -20.57
CA ASN A 55 3.45 5.59 -21.67
C ASN A 55 4.21 4.35 -22.13
N GLY A 56 3.88 3.84 -23.32
CA GLY A 56 4.55 2.67 -23.91
C GLY A 56 6.01 2.91 -24.32
N LEU A 57 6.48 4.17 -24.38
CA LEU A 57 7.90 4.46 -24.62
C LEU A 57 8.79 4.01 -23.46
N VAL A 58 8.23 3.85 -22.25
CA VAL A 58 8.94 3.26 -21.11
C VAL A 58 9.29 1.80 -21.41
N ASP A 59 8.33 1.07 -21.94
CA ASP A 59 8.48 -0.34 -22.32
C ASP A 59 9.51 -0.49 -23.45
N TYR A 60 9.39 0.37 -24.47
CA TYR A 60 10.33 0.42 -25.59
C TYR A 60 11.76 0.69 -25.10
N GLU A 61 11.95 1.65 -24.19
CA GLU A 61 13.27 1.97 -23.62
C GLU A 61 13.89 0.78 -22.87
N VAL A 62 13.10 0.05 -22.09
CA VAL A 62 13.59 -1.18 -21.41
C VAL A 62 14.08 -2.19 -22.43
N VAL A 63 13.36 -2.38 -23.53
CA VAL A 63 13.73 -3.31 -24.60
C VAL A 63 15.03 -2.85 -25.29
N GLU A 64 15.15 -1.55 -25.60
CA GLU A 64 16.36 -0.99 -26.22
C GLU A 64 17.60 -1.08 -25.30
N ILE A 65 17.42 -0.81 -23.99
CA ILE A 65 18.49 -1.02 -23.01
C ILE A 65 18.93 -2.49 -23.04
N HIS A 66 17.98 -3.43 -23.00
CA HIS A 66 18.31 -4.86 -22.96
C HIS A 66 19.04 -5.34 -24.21
N ARG A 67 18.71 -4.78 -25.41
CA ARG A 67 19.38 -5.10 -26.66
C ARG A 67 20.85 -4.66 -26.68
N ASN A 68 21.14 -3.50 -26.10
CA ASN A 68 22.47 -2.90 -26.10
C ASN A 68 23.29 -3.31 -24.88
N ASP A 69 22.67 -3.54 -23.73
CA ASP A 69 23.32 -3.92 -22.48
C ASP A 69 22.37 -4.86 -21.72
N PRO A 70 22.58 -6.20 -21.78
CA PRO A 70 21.67 -7.18 -21.23
C PRO A 70 21.30 -6.87 -19.77
N ILE A 71 20.00 -6.76 -19.49
CA ILE A 71 19.47 -6.45 -18.16
C ILE A 71 19.56 -7.70 -17.29
N LYS A 72 20.29 -7.59 -16.17
CA LYS A 72 20.37 -8.59 -15.10
C LYS A 72 19.16 -8.54 -14.17
N ALA A 73 18.70 -7.33 -13.83
CA ALA A 73 17.56 -7.12 -12.95
C ALA A 73 16.69 -5.95 -13.46
N LEU A 74 15.39 -6.17 -13.51
CA LEU A 74 14.39 -5.15 -13.73
C LEU A 74 13.62 -4.95 -12.40
N ILE A 75 13.78 -3.78 -11.78
CA ILE A 75 13.24 -3.47 -10.45
C ILE A 75 12.03 -2.57 -10.58
N ALA A 76 10.92 -2.95 -9.93
CA ALA A 76 9.69 -2.17 -9.86
C ALA A 76 9.06 -2.38 -8.48
N LEU A 77 9.10 -1.36 -7.63
CA LEU A 77 8.57 -1.41 -6.27
C LEU A 77 7.16 -0.81 -6.16
N GLU A 78 6.79 0.03 -7.14
CA GLU A 78 5.51 0.73 -7.14
C GLU A 78 4.39 -0.17 -7.69
N GLU A 79 3.26 -0.18 -7.02
CA GLU A 79 2.09 -1.01 -7.35
C GLU A 79 1.64 -0.86 -8.80
N GLY A 80 1.73 0.35 -9.36
CA GLY A 80 1.35 0.64 -10.75
C GLY A 80 2.27 0.01 -11.79
N GLU A 81 3.50 -0.38 -11.41
CA GLU A 81 4.52 -0.88 -12.33
C GLU A 81 4.72 -2.42 -12.24
N ILE A 82 4.07 -3.09 -11.30
CA ILE A 82 4.27 -4.53 -11.06
C ILE A 82 3.90 -5.37 -12.28
N ILE A 83 2.74 -5.09 -12.91
CA ILE A 83 2.30 -5.80 -14.13
C ILE A 83 3.24 -5.52 -15.29
N ARG A 84 3.63 -4.23 -15.49
CA ARG A 84 4.58 -3.83 -16.53
C ARG A 84 5.90 -4.58 -16.38
N ALA A 85 6.49 -4.54 -15.20
CA ALA A 85 7.70 -5.27 -14.93
C ALA A 85 7.54 -6.78 -15.13
N GLY A 86 6.37 -7.33 -14.79
CA GLY A 86 6.04 -8.75 -14.95
C GLY A 86 6.09 -9.20 -16.41
N TYR A 87 5.40 -8.52 -17.33
CA TYR A 87 5.40 -8.91 -18.74
C TYR A 87 6.73 -8.58 -19.44
N LEU A 88 7.44 -7.51 -19.05
CA LEU A 88 8.77 -7.21 -19.57
C LEU A 88 9.80 -8.26 -19.13
N ARG A 89 9.78 -8.69 -17.87
CA ARG A 89 10.64 -9.78 -17.39
C ARG A 89 10.36 -11.10 -18.14
N GLU A 90 9.10 -11.38 -18.43
CA GLU A 90 8.71 -12.56 -19.19
C GLU A 90 9.20 -12.49 -20.62
N TYR A 91 8.95 -11.39 -21.32
CA TYR A 91 9.36 -11.15 -22.71
C TYR A 91 10.88 -11.16 -22.89
N LEU A 92 11.65 -10.56 -21.97
CA LEU A 92 13.10 -10.42 -22.05
C LEU A 92 13.85 -11.56 -21.32
N ASN A 93 13.13 -12.53 -20.78
CA ASN A 93 13.68 -13.63 -19.99
C ASN A 93 14.56 -13.18 -18.80
N ILE A 94 14.13 -12.09 -18.11
CA ILE A 94 14.78 -11.57 -16.91
C ILE A 94 14.15 -12.23 -15.67
N GLU A 95 14.96 -12.65 -14.70
CA GLU A 95 14.47 -13.24 -13.45
C GLU A 95 13.63 -12.27 -12.60
N GLY A 96 12.82 -12.82 -11.70
CA GLY A 96 11.93 -12.08 -10.80
C GLY A 96 10.45 -12.34 -11.05
N GLN A 97 9.58 -11.49 -10.49
CA GLN A 97 8.13 -11.65 -10.59
C GLN A 97 7.65 -11.53 -12.03
N LYS A 98 7.22 -12.63 -12.63
CA LYS A 98 6.66 -12.71 -14.00
C LYS A 98 5.17 -12.31 -14.00
N LEU A 99 4.59 -12.15 -15.21
CA LEU A 99 3.23 -11.66 -15.39
C LEU A 99 2.18 -12.46 -14.61
N ASN A 100 2.26 -13.79 -14.65
CA ASN A 100 1.31 -14.64 -13.93
C ASN A 100 1.27 -14.29 -12.42
N SER A 101 2.43 -14.28 -11.75
CA SER A 101 2.49 -13.88 -10.34
C SER A 101 1.99 -12.45 -10.14
N ALA A 102 2.43 -11.49 -10.96
CA ALA A 102 2.04 -10.08 -10.87
C ALA A 102 0.51 -9.91 -10.92
N MET A 103 -0.17 -10.62 -11.81
CA MET A 103 -1.62 -10.56 -11.97
C MET A 103 -2.37 -11.00 -10.70
N TYR A 104 -1.93 -12.07 -10.04
CA TYR A 104 -2.57 -12.56 -8.80
C TYR A 104 -2.42 -11.59 -7.61
N PHE A 105 -1.41 -10.74 -7.62
CA PHE A 105 -1.22 -9.70 -6.60
C PHE A 105 -1.77 -8.33 -6.99
N ARG A 106 -2.42 -8.23 -8.17
CA ARG A 106 -3.02 -6.98 -8.66
C ARG A 106 -4.52 -7.09 -8.93
N ASP A 107 -4.98 -8.25 -9.38
CA ASP A 107 -6.38 -8.51 -9.66
C ASP A 107 -7.04 -9.21 -8.46
N LYS A 108 -7.94 -8.48 -7.79
CA LYS A 108 -8.64 -8.95 -6.58
C LYS A 108 -9.50 -10.19 -6.82
N TYR A 109 -10.06 -10.33 -8.03
CA TYR A 109 -10.86 -11.49 -8.38
C TYR A 109 -10.00 -12.73 -8.60
N LEU A 110 -8.88 -12.61 -9.32
CA LEU A 110 -7.91 -13.70 -9.50
C LEU A 110 -7.33 -14.15 -8.15
N MET A 111 -6.89 -13.19 -7.33
CA MET A 111 -6.39 -13.46 -5.98
C MET A 111 -7.39 -14.26 -5.15
N LYS A 112 -8.62 -13.75 -5.01
CA LYS A 112 -9.67 -14.41 -4.19
C LYS A 112 -10.07 -15.76 -4.76
N THR A 113 -10.11 -15.90 -6.08
CA THR A 113 -10.39 -17.18 -6.75
C THR A 113 -9.32 -18.22 -6.44
N CYS A 114 -8.04 -17.82 -6.49
CA CYS A 114 -6.91 -18.68 -6.12
C CYS A 114 -7.02 -19.14 -4.66
N LEU A 115 -7.17 -18.19 -3.74
CA LEU A 115 -7.25 -18.45 -2.31
C LEU A 115 -8.45 -19.34 -1.93
N LYS A 116 -9.64 -19.02 -2.47
CA LYS A 116 -10.87 -19.81 -2.23
C LYS A 116 -10.73 -21.26 -2.70
N LYS A 117 -10.14 -21.49 -3.87
CA LYS A 117 -9.88 -22.86 -4.40
C LYS A 117 -8.96 -23.67 -3.49
N GLN A 118 -8.13 -23.01 -2.71
CA GLN A 118 -7.17 -23.64 -1.78
C GLN A 118 -7.64 -23.59 -0.31
N GLY A 119 -8.94 -23.30 -0.08
CA GLY A 119 -9.55 -23.34 1.24
C GLY A 119 -9.21 -22.16 2.16
N VAL A 120 -8.62 -21.09 1.63
CA VAL A 120 -8.39 -19.85 2.40
C VAL A 120 -9.68 -19.03 2.45
N ARG A 121 -10.04 -18.54 3.63
CA ARG A 121 -11.23 -17.71 3.79
C ARG A 121 -11.06 -16.36 3.12
N VAL A 122 -12.02 -16.04 2.27
CA VAL A 122 -12.24 -14.73 1.65
C VAL A 122 -13.74 -14.41 1.75
N PRO A 123 -14.17 -13.15 1.81
CA PRO A 123 -15.59 -12.82 1.71
C PRO A 123 -16.21 -13.42 0.45
N ALA A 124 -17.50 -13.72 0.44
CA ALA A 124 -18.20 -14.13 -0.78
C ALA A 124 -18.04 -13.05 -1.85
N PHE A 125 -17.76 -13.44 -3.09
CA PHE A 125 -17.49 -12.51 -4.18
C PHE A 125 -17.90 -13.08 -5.53
N LYS A 126 -18.17 -12.18 -6.48
CA LYS A 126 -18.43 -12.48 -7.90
C LYS A 126 -17.84 -11.38 -8.79
N LYS A 127 -17.28 -11.76 -9.94
CA LYS A 127 -16.93 -10.79 -11.00
C LYS A 127 -18.22 -10.27 -11.64
N ILE A 128 -18.25 -9.00 -11.99
CA ILE A 128 -19.38 -8.38 -12.69
C ILE A 128 -19.01 -8.28 -14.17
N ASP A 129 -19.42 -9.26 -14.95
CA ASP A 129 -19.28 -9.23 -16.42
C ASP A 129 -20.48 -8.51 -17.06
N ASN A 130 -21.63 -8.53 -16.40
CA ASN A 130 -22.83 -7.80 -16.76
C ASN A 130 -23.68 -7.48 -15.50
N ARG A 131 -24.74 -6.68 -15.65
CA ARG A 131 -25.55 -6.24 -14.51
C ARG A 131 -26.34 -7.36 -13.84
N VAL A 132 -26.63 -8.46 -14.54
CA VAL A 132 -27.35 -9.61 -13.98
C VAL A 132 -26.49 -10.28 -12.89
N ASP A 133 -25.18 -10.34 -13.09
CA ASP A 133 -24.25 -10.90 -12.07
C ASP A 133 -24.37 -10.19 -10.72
N LEU A 134 -24.53 -8.86 -10.75
CA LEU A 134 -24.73 -8.07 -9.54
C LEU A 134 -26.07 -8.36 -8.89
N PHE A 135 -27.15 -8.48 -9.68
CA PHE A 135 -28.49 -8.79 -9.15
C PHE A 135 -28.54 -10.18 -8.53
N GLU A 136 -27.98 -11.18 -9.21
CA GLU A 136 -27.89 -12.57 -8.70
C GLU A 136 -27.10 -12.61 -7.38
N PHE A 137 -25.96 -11.91 -7.33
CA PHE A 137 -25.15 -11.86 -6.11
C PHE A 137 -25.90 -11.23 -4.94
N ILE A 138 -26.60 -10.10 -5.18
CA ILE A 138 -27.40 -9.42 -4.15
C ILE A 138 -28.57 -10.32 -3.70
N ASN A 139 -29.23 -11.02 -4.63
CA ASN A 139 -30.32 -11.96 -4.28
C ASN A 139 -29.82 -13.12 -3.41
N GLN A 140 -28.60 -13.60 -3.66
CA GLN A 140 -28.00 -14.70 -2.91
C GLN A 140 -27.48 -14.27 -1.53
N GLU A 141 -26.75 -13.17 -1.46
CA GLU A 141 -26.00 -12.75 -0.26
C GLU A 141 -26.73 -11.70 0.59
N GLY A 142 -27.71 -11.00 -0.01
CA GLY A 142 -28.39 -9.86 0.61
C GLY A 142 -27.49 -8.64 0.78
N TYR A 143 -28.12 -7.53 1.16
CA TYR A 143 -27.39 -6.29 1.53
C TYR A 143 -26.79 -6.38 2.94
N PRO A 144 -25.74 -5.59 3.27
CA PRO A 144 -24.98 -4.74 2.37
C PRO A 144 -23.97 -5.54 1.52
N VAL A 145 -23.66 -5.02 0.32
CA VAL A 145 -22.61 -5.52 -0.55
C VAL A 145 -21.64 -4.40 -0.91
N LEU A 146 -20.42 -4.76 -1.31
CA LEU A 146 -19.37 -3.84 -1.71
C LEU A 146 -19.02 -4.09 -3.17
N ILE A 147 -19.01 -3.02 -3.99
CA ILE A 147 -18.55 -3.05 -5.37
C ILE A 147 -17.18 -2.37 -5.44
N LYS A 148 -16.23 -2.99 -6.11
CA LYS A 148 -14.88 -2.45 -6.26
C LYS A 148 -14.24 -2.83 -7.61
N PRO A 149 -13.35 -1.99 -8.16
CA PRO A 149 -12.56 -2.36 -9.33
C PRO A 149 -11.66 -3.57 -9.04
N LEU A 150 -11.40 -4.40 -10.06
CA LEU A 150 -10.50 -5.56 -9.96
C LEU A 150 -9.08 -5.13 -9.61
N SER A 151 -8.59 -4.04 -10.24
CA SER A 151 -7.24 -3.50 -10.04
C SER A 151 -7.32 -2.02 -9.69
N SER A 152 -7.24 -1.70 -8.40
CA SER A 152 -7.22 -0.33 -7.89
C SER A 152 -6.41 -0.28 -6.60
N TRP A 153 -6.08 0.93 -6.14
CA TRP A 153 -5.38 1.19 -4.88
C TRP A 153 -6.05 2.34 -4.12
N SER A 154 -5.71 2.51 -2.85
CA SER A 154 -6.21 3.59 -1.99
C SER A 154 -7.74 3.68 -1.93
N SER A 155 -8.43 2.57 -1.91
CA SER A 155 -9.92 2.46 -1.86
C SER A 155 -10.65 3.20 -3.00
N LYS A 156 -9.95 3.54 -4.09
CA LYS A 156 -10.55 4.25 -5.24
C LYS A 156 -11.57 3.37 -5.94
N GLY A 157 -12.76 3.94 -6.19
CA GLY A 157 -13.84 3.25 -6.89
C GLY A 157 -14.65 2.28 -6.03
N ILE A 158 -14.35 2.15 -4.74
CA ILE A 158 -15.13 1.31 -3.83
C ILE A 158 -16.46 1.98 -3.47
N GLN A 159 -17.56 1.22 -3.60
CA GLN A 159 -18.90 1.65 -3.21
C GLN A 159 -19.56 0.58 -2.34
N VAL A 160 -20.15 1.00 -1.22
CA VAL A 160 -20.99 0.15 -0.39
C VAL A 160 -22.44 0.40 -0.77
N LEU A 161 -23.17 -0.67 -1.07
CA LEU A 161 -24.60 -0.63 -1.35
C LEU A 161 -25.34 -1.22 -0.14
N ASN A 162 -26.07 -0.40 0.57
CA ASN A 162 -26.78 -0.83 1.79
C ASN A 162 -28.19 -1.32 1.49
N ASN A 163 -28.75 -0.93 0.35
CA ASN A 163 -30.14 -1.19 -0.03
C ASN A 163 -30.35 -0.97 -1.53
N GLU A 164 -31.58 -1.19 -1.97
CA GLU A 164 -31.96 -1.03 -3.39
C GLU A 164 -31.84 0.40 -3.91
N HIS A 165 -32.02 1.41 -3.05
CA HIS A 165 -31.82 2.80 -3.45
C HIS A 165 -30.38 3.09 -3.82
N ASP A 166 -29.40 2.57 -3.03
CA ASP A 166 -27.98 2.69 -3.34
C ASP A 166 -27.63 1.95 -4.64
N LEU A 167 -28.23 0.78 -4.85
CA LEU A 167 -28.09 0.03 -6.11
C LEU A 167 -28.57 0.86 -7.30
N LYS A 168 -29.75 1.44 -7.26
CA LYS A 168 -30.30 2.27 -8.34
C LYS A 168 -29.38 3.45 -8.67
N LYS A 169 -28.86 4.14 -7.64
CA LYS A 169 -27.87 5.23 -7.84
C LYS A 169 -26.59 4.74 -8.48
N CYS A 170 -26.11 3.57 -8.06
CA CYS A 170 -24.89 2.97 -8.60
C CYS A 170 -25.05 2.61 -10.09
N LEU A 171 -26.19 2.02 -10.47
CA LEU A 171 -26.50 1.65 -11.85
C LEU A 171 -26.54 2.82 -12.83
N LEU A 172 -26.88 4.02 -12.33
CA LEU A 172 -26.89 5.24 -13.16
C LEU A 172 -25.49 5.77 -13.48
N LYS A 173 -24.49 5.44 -12.68
CA LYS A 173 -23.16 6.06 -12.74
C LYS A 173 -22.05 5.16 -13.25
N ASN A 174 -22.25 3.82 -13.26
CA ASN A 174 -21.18 2.87 -13.52
C ASN A 174 -21.45 1.98 -14.73
N THR A 175 -20.41 1.73 -15.50
CA THR A 175 -20.40 0.73 -16.58
C THR A 175 -20.09 -0.68 -16.07
N PHE A 176 -19.48 -0.79 -14.88
CA PHE A 176 -19.00 -2.03 -14.24
C PHE A 176 -17.88 -2.78 -15.00
N GLU A 177 -17.23 -2.13 -15.94
CA GLU A 177 -16.08 -2.72 -16.60
C GLU A 177 -14.95 -2.94 -15.59
N ASN A 178 -14.45 -4.18 -15.53
CA ASN A 178 -13.39 -4.58 -14.59
C ASN A 178 -13.76 -4.38 -13.11
N TYR A 179 -14.99 -4.69 -12.74
CA TYR A 179 -15.49 -4.64 -11.37
C TYR A 179 -15.83 -6.03 -10.82
N MET A 180 -15.84 -6.14 -9.49
CA MET A 180 -16.36 -7.25 -8.73
C MET A 180 -17.31 -6.75 -7.64
N VAL A 181 -18.24 -7.62 -7.24
CA VAL A 181 -19.06 -7.45 -6.04
C VAL A 181 -18.57 -8.42 -4.96
N GLU A 182 -18.67 -7.97 -3.72
CA GLU A 182 -18.23 -8.72 -2.53
C GLU A 182 -19.24 -8.51 -1.39
N LYS A 183 -19.45 -9.54 -0.59
CA LYS A 183 -20.21 -9.41 0.66
C LYS A 183 -19.52 -8.42 1.58
N TYR A 184 -20.22 -7.40 2.03
CA TYR A 184 -19.71 -6.48 3.04
C TYR A 184 -19.60 -7.20 4.39
N LEU A 185 -18.42 -7.17 4.97
CA LEU A 185 -18.17 -7.67 6.32
C LEU A 185 -18.12 -6.50 7.31
N ASP A 186 -18.90 -6.57 8.36
CA ASP A 186 -18.77 -5.67 9.51
C ASP A 186 -17.61 -6.16 10.37
N ALA A 187 -16.41 -5.80 9.96
CA ALA A 187 -15.15 -6.35 10.47
C ALA A 187 -14.10 -5.27 10.66
N LYS A 188 -13.23 -5.45 11.65
CA LYS A 188 -12.01 -4.66 11.78
C LYS A 188 -11.01 -5.06 10.71
N VAL A 189 -10.24 -4.09 10.23
CA VAL A 189 -9.22 -4.31 9.20
C VAL A 189 -7.83 -4.20 9.83
N TYR A 190 -7.04 -5.22 9.60
CA TYR A 190 -5.64 -5.30 9.98
C TYR A 190 -4.78 -5.51 8.74
N HIS A 191 -3.49 -5.29 8.88
CA HIS A 191 -2.57 -5.66 7.81
C HIS A 191 -1.30 -6.33 8.34
N VAL A 192 -0.72 -7.16 7.52
CA VAL A 192 0.58 -7.79 7.75
C VAL A 192 1.48 -7.43 6.59
N ASP A 193 2.61 -6.87 6.92
CA ASP A 193 3.64 -6.44 5.98
C ASP A 193 4.90 -7.26 6.16
N GLY A 194 5.61 -7.52 5.08
CA GLY A 194 6.81 -8.30 5.21
C GLY A 194 7.63 -8.41 3.94
N LEU A 195 8.69 -9.20 4.07
CA LEU A 195 9.72 -9.39 3.06
C LEU A 195 10.04 -10.87 2.90
N LEU A 196 9.97 -11.34 1.67
CA LEU A 196 10.38 -12.66 1.24
C LEU A 196 11.67 -12.52 0.44
N ILE A 197 12.74 -13.18 0.89
CA ILE A 197 14.05 -13.21 0.24
C ILE A 197 14.50 -14.66 0.10
N ASN A 198 14.93 -15.04 -1.08
CA ASN A 198 15.33 -16.41 -1.39
C ASN A 198 14.24 -17.42 -0.99
N ASN A 199 12.97 -17.13 -1.31
CA ASN A 199 11.79 -17.94 -0.96
C ASN A 199 11.54 -18.13 0.55
N LYS A 200 12.14 -17.30 1.41
CA LYS A 200 11.92 -17.33 2.86
C LYS A 200 11.41 -15.99 3.36
N ILE A 201 10.39 -16.00 4.20
CA ILE A 201 9.95 -14.79 4.90
C ILE A 201 11.03 -14.45 5.94
N VAL A 202 11.78 -13.39 5.68
CA VAL A 202 12.88 -12.91 6.53
C VAL A 202 12.42 -11.86 7.53
N PHE A 203 11.31 -11.21 7.25
CA PHE A 203 10.67 -10.22 8.13
C PHE A 203 9.16 -10.21 7.89
N CYS A 204 8.38 -10.07 8.96
CA CYS A 204 6.98 -9.66 8.89
C CYS A 204 6.53 -9.04 10.21
N CYS A 205 5.62 -8.08 10.12
CA CYS A 205 4.97 -7.45 11.27
C CYS A 205 3.48 -7.26 10.99
N ALA A 206 2.69 -7.24 12.06
CA ALA A 206 1.26 -6.97 12.00
C ALA A 206 0.96 -5.55 12.49
N SER A 207 -0.08 -4.95 11.92
CA SER A 207 -0.57 -3.62 12.27
C SER A 207 -2.10 -3.59 12.30
N SER A 208 -2.63 -2.68 13.10
CA SER A 208 -4.05 -2.32 13.09
C SER A 208 -4.22 -0.98 12.41
N TYR A 209 -5.23 -0.84 11.55
CA TYR A 209 -5.68 0.49 11.17
C TYR A 209 -6.36 1.18 12.36
N ILE A 210 -6.13 2.48 12.52
CA ILE A 210 -6.79 3.32 13.54
C ILE A 210 -8.29 3.39 13.26
N ASN A 211 -8.65 3.58 11.99
CA ASN A 211 -10.00 3.47 11.46
C ASN A 211 -9.98 2.65 10.18
N THR A 212 -11.15 2.25 9.67
CA THR A 212 -11.19 1.50 8.41
C THR A 212 -10.67 2.34 7.23
N PRO A 213 -10.11 1.73 6.19
CA PRO A 213 -9.67 2.46 4.99
C PRO A 213 -10.77 3.28 4.30
N LEU A 214 -12.04 3.04 4.62
CA LEU A 214 -13.19 3.82 4.12
C LEU A 214 -13.61 4.98 5.04
N ALA A 215 -12.97 5.16 6.19
CA ALA A 215 -13.30 6.21 7.17
C ALA A 215 -13.17 7.63 6.59
N TYR A 216 -12.28 7.82 5.59
CA TYR A 216 -12.12 9.10 4.91
C TYR A 216 -13.42 9.64 4.29
N LYS A 217 -14.35 8.76 3.87
CA LYS A 217 -15.67 9.16 3.34
C LYS A 217 -16.55 9.86 4.39
N LYS A 218 -16.24 9.68 5.67
CA LYS A 218 -16.89 10.34 6.82
C LYS A 218 -16.00 11.42 7.43
N ASN A 219 -14.89 11.76 6.79
CA ASN A 219 -13.86 12.69 7.26
C ASN A 219 -13.30 12.35 8.65
N ILE A 220 -13.20 11.06 8.95
CA ILE A 220 -12.61 10.54 10.19
C ILE A 220 -11.12 10.28 9.96
N GLY A 221 -10.28 10.57 10.97
CA GLY A 221 -8.84 10.33 10.94
C GLY A 221 -8.48 8.90 10.52
N PHE A 222 -7.40 8.73 9.83
CA PHE A 222 -6.88 7.44 9.34
C PHE A 222 -5.43 7.27 9.77
N GLY A 223 -5.00 6.05 9.94
CA GLY A 223 -3.64 5.75 10.31
C GLY A 223 -3.42 4.27 10.58
N SER A 224 -2.21 3.96 11.00
CA SER A 224 -1.83 2.60 11.39
C SER A 224 -1.02 2.61 12.67
N VAL A 225 -1.16 1.56 13.46
CA VAL A 225 -0.33 1.29 14.66
C VAL A 225 0.17 -0.14 14.61
N LEU A 226 1.47 -0.32 14.87
CA LEU A 226 2.10 -1.64 14.95
C LEU A 226 1.64 -2.39 16.21
N PHE A 227 1.66 -3.70 16.15
CA PHE A 227 1.54 -4.56 17.33
C PHE A 227 2.90 -4.75 17.99
N GLU A 228 2.91 -4.81 19.33
CA GLU A 228 4.09 -5.19 20.11
C GLU A 228 4.40 -6.68 19.94
N LYS A 229 5.67 -7.03 20.11
CA LYS A 229 6.14 -8.41 20.10
C LYS A 229 5.44 -9.26 21.17
N GLY A 230 5.06 -10.49 20.82
CA GLY A 230 4.38 -11.41 21.70
C GLY A 230 2.88 -11.14 21.88
N ASN A 231 2.32 -10.24 21.09
CA ASN A 231 0.88 -10.06 21.02
C ASN A 231 0.24 -11.27 20.32
N LYS A 232 -0.56 -12.04 21.07
CA LYS A 232 -1.17 -13.30 20.59
C LYS A 232 -2.07 -13.12 19.37
N PHE A 233 -2.73 -11.97 19.25
CA PHE A 233 -3.57 -11.70 18.10
C PHE A 233 -2.73 -11.36 16.86
N ALA A 234 -1.65 -10.62 17.04
CA ALA A 234 -0.68 -10.37 15.97
C ALA A 234 -0.06 -11.68 15.47
N ASP A 235 0.30 -12.60 16.37
CA ASP A 235 0.82 -13.91 16.00
C ASP A 235 -0.22 -14.71 15.18
N LYS A 236 -1.50 -14.68 15.59
CA LYS A 236 -2.62 -15.29 14.83
C LYS A 236 -2.76 -14.69 13.41
N LEU A 237 -2.67 -13.37 13.30
CA LEU A 237 -2.71 -12.66 12.00
C LEU A 237 -1.54 -13.07 11.10
N ILE A 238 -0.33 -13.06 11.64
CA ILE A 238 0.89 -13.42 10.92
C ILE A 238 0.83 -14.85 10.40
N GLU A 239 0.44 -15.81 11.23
CA GLU A 239 0.32 -17.22 10.83
C GLU A 239 -0.77 -17.42 9.76
N PHE A 240 -1.92 -16.75 9.88
CA PHE A 240 -2.98 -16.78 8.86
C PHE A 240 -2.47 -16.22 7.53
N VAL A 241 -1.74 -15.11 7.55
CA VAL A 241 -1.17 -14.51 6.35
C VAL A 241 -0.08 -15.38 5.74
N LYS A 242 0.87 -15.91 6.53
CA LYS A 242 1.92 -16.82 6.04
C LYS A 242 1.33 -18.06 5.35
N SER A 243 0.33 -18.68 5.99
CA SER A 243 -0.35 -19.87 5.42
C SER A 243 -1.10 -19.51 4.13
N SER A 244 -1.68 -18.32 4.03
CA SER A 244 -2.39 -17.84 2.86
C SER A 244 -1.44 -17.48 1.72
N LEU A 245 -0.33 -16.79 2.02
CA LEU A 245 0.72 -16.46 1.04
C LEU A 245 1.33 -17.72 0.41
N ALA A 246 1.54 -18.78 1.18
CA ALA A 246 2.06 -20.06 0.68
C ALA A 246 1.15 -20.70 -0.39
N LYS A 247 -0.10 -20.22 -0.55
CA LYS A 247 -1.06 -20.65 -1.58
C LYS A 247 -1.06 -19.75 -2.82
N MET A 248 -0.26 -18.69 -2.83
CA MET A 248 -0.16 -17.74 -3.93
C MET A 248 1.07 -18.05 -4.81
N PRO A 249 1.06 -17.63 -6.10
CA PRO A 249 2.24 -17.77 -6.97
C PRO A 249 3.32 -16.76 -6.58
N LEU A 250 4.09 -17.08 -5.55
CA LEU A 250 5.16 -16.25 -5.03
C LEU A 250 6.31 -16.13 -6.04
N THR A 251 7.20 -15.18 -5.80
CA THR A 251 8.51 -15.05 -6.47
C THR A 251 9.60 -15.03 -5.40
N GLU A 252 10.82 -15.36 -5.78
CA GLU A 252 11.95 -15.55 -4.90
C GLU A 252 12.21 -14.36 -3.95
N ASN A 253 12.13 -13.15 -4.49
CA ASN A 253 12.37 -11.91 -3.74
C ASN A 253 11.19 -10.96 -3.96
N MET A 254 10.40 -10.71 -2.92
CA MET A 254 9.25 -9.79 -2.96
C MET A 254 8.93 -9.23 -1.58
N SER A 255 8.40 -8.03 -1.54
CA SER A 255 7.65 -7.54 -0.39
C SER A 255 6.19 -7.93 -0.51
N PHE A 256 5.50 -7.96 0.61
CA PHE A 256 4.07 -8.18 0.63
C PHE A 256 3.38 -7.26 1.62
N HIS A 257 2.20 -6.84 1.23
CA HIS A 257 1.21 -6.14 2.06
C HIS A 257 -0.09 -6.91 1.97
N VAL A 258 -0.60 -7.40 3.10
CA VAL A 258 -1.80 -8.23 3.14
C VAL A 258 -2.80 -7.63 4.11
N GLU A 259 -3.96 -7.23 3.61
CA GLU A 259 -5.09 -6.78 4.43
C GLU A 259 -5.96 -7.96 4.85
N VAL A 260 -6.34 -7.97 6.14
CA VAL A 260 -7.10 -9.03 6.78
C VAL A 260 -8.31 -8.44 7.49
N PHE A 261 -9.49 -8.95 7.18
CA PHE A 261 -10.69 -8.71 7.97
C PHE A 261 -10.71 -9.65 9.19
N HIS A 262 -11.04 -9.11 10.35
CA HIS A 262 -11.38 -9.87 11.54
C HIS A 262 -12.82 -9.62 11.91
N GLU A 263 -13.66 -10.62 11.72
CA GLU A 263 -15.05 -10.62 12.16
C GLU A 263 -15.10 -10.99 13.65
N GLU A 264 -15.32 -10.00 14.51
CA GLU A 264 -15.20 -10.20 15.96
C GLU A 264 -16.23 -11.20 16.51
N LYS A 265 -17.43 -11.28 15.90
CA LYS A 265 -18.51 -12.17 16.36
C LYS A 265 -18.18 -13.64 16.19
N SER A 266 -17.59 -14.02 15.07
CA SER A 266 -17.17 -15.40 14.78
C SER A 266 -15.71 -15.66 15.17
N ASN A 267 -14.95 -14.61 15.47
CA ASN A 267 -13.50 -14.60 15.65
C ASN A 267 -12.74 -15.18 14.44
N GLU A 268 -13.31 -15.03 13.25
CA GLU A 268 -12.74 -15.51 11.99
C GLU A 268 -11.94 -14.43 11.27
N LEU A 269 -10.91 -14.88 10.54
CA LEU A 269 -10.08 -14.05 9.68
C LEU A 269 -10.37 -14.34 8.22
N PHE A 270 -10.44 -13.28 7.39
CA PHE A 270 -10.65 -13.36 5.95
C PHE A 270 -9.60 -12.49 5.23
N ILE A 271 -9.04 -12.97 4.13
CA ILE A 271 -8.18 -12.13 3.30
C ILE A 271 -9.03 -11.08 2.59
N CYS A 272 -8.70 -9.81 2.79
CA CYS A 272 -9.26 -8.67 2.10
C CYS A 272 -8.56 -8.45 0.76
N GLU A 273 -7.25 -8.23 0.82
CA GLU A 273 -6.39 -7.94 -0.32
C GLU A 273 -4.95 -8.39 -0.05
N MET A 274 -4.21 -8.75 -1.13
CA MET A 274 -2.77 -9.03 -1.09
C MET A 274 -2.08 -8.25 -2.21
N GLY A 275 -1.05 -7.50 -1.88
CA GLY A 275 -0.19 -6.80 -2.83
C GLY A 275 1.26 -7.29 -2.73
N SER A 276 1.94 -7.44 -3.88
CA SER A 276 3.37 -7.76 -3.95
C SER A 276 4.22 -6.48 -3.94
N ARG A 277 4.02 -5.65 -2.93
CA ARG A 277 4.71 -4.38 -2.74
C ARG A 277 4.91 -4.07 -1.27
N THR A 278 5.83 -3.17 -0.97
CA THR A 278 5.89 -2.54 0.35
C THR A 278 4.64 -1.70 0.59
N ILE A 279 4.22 -1.64 1.84
CA ILE A 279 3.09 -0.80 2.23
C ILE A 279 3.40 0.67 1.95
N GLY A 280 2.41 1.39 1.42
CA GLY A 280 2.48 2.84 1.23
C GLY A 280 1.93 3.63 2.42
N ALA A 281 1.59 4.89 2.12
CA ALA A 281 0.98 5.80 3.08
C ALA A 281 1.84 6.08 4.33
N GLY A 282 3.20 5.97 4.22
CA GLY A 282 4.11 6.25 5.33
C GLY A 282 4.23 5.15 6.37
N THR A 283 3.57 4.00 6.21
CA THR A 283 3.72 2.87 7.15
C THR A 283 5.12 2.24 7.05
N ASP A 284 5.80 2.41 5.93
CA ASP A 284 7.23 2.08 5.77
C ASP A 284 8.11 2.81 6.81
N GLU A 285 7.78 4.06 7.15
CA GLU A 285 8.48 4.82 8.19
C GLU A 285 8.27 4.21 9.60
N LEU A 286 7.11 3.59 9.86
CA LEU A 286 6.88 2.86 11.12
C LEU A 286 7.83 1.66 11.25
N ILE A 287 8.00 0.92 10.15
CA ILE A 287 8.89 -0.26 10.11
C ILE A 287 10.35 0.18 10.25
N LYS A 288 10.75 1.25 9.55
CA LYS A 288 12.10 1.82 9.69
C LYS A 288 12.38 2.23 11.12
N TYR A 289 11.45 2.95 11.76
CA TYR A 289 11.62 3.40 13.13
C TYR A 289 11.70 2.24 14.12
N SER A 290 10.72 1.33 14.06
CA SER A 290 10.55 0.28 15.08
C SER A 290 11.54 -0.90 14.92
N PHE A 291 11.98 -1.17 13.69
CA PHE A 291 12.83 -2.34 13.39
C PHE A 291 14.16 -2.00 12.73
N ASN A 292 14.45 -0.71 12.51
CA ASN A 292 15.64 -0.28 11.77
C ASN A 292 15.76 -0.94 10.39
N LEU A 293 14.63 -1.17 9.70
CA LEU A 293 14.56 -1.93 8.47
C LEU A 293 13.85 -1.15 7.36
N ASP A 294 14.57 -0.84 6.29
CA ASP A 294 14.01 -0.27 5.07
C ASP A 294 13.69 -1.40 4.07
N LEU A 295 12.40 -1.77 3.97
CA LEU A 295 11.95 -2.87 3.13
C LEU A 295 12.25 -2.64 1.65
N ASP A 296 12.11 -1.39 1.16
CA ASP A 296 12.38 -1.04 -0.23
C ASP A 296 13.86 -1.16 -0.57
N LYS A 297 14.74 -0.71 0.35
CA LYS A 297 16.18 -0.87 0.23
C LYS A 297 16.57 -2.34 0.11
N ILE A 298 16.15 -3.16 1.09
CA ILE A 298 16.48 -4.59 1.12
C ILE A 298 15.95 -5.32 -0.10
N LEU A 299 14.70 -5.05 -0.52
CA LEU A 299 14.14 -5.66 -1.72
C LEU A 299 14.90 -5.26 -2.98
N THR A 300 15.27 -3.98 -3.10
CA THR A 300 16.10 -3.49 -4.23
C THR A 300 17.43 -4.20 -4.27
N GLN A 301 18.12 -4.33 -3.14
CA GLN A 301 19.39 -5.03 -3.02
C GLN A 301 19.28 -6.51 -3.35
N ALA A 302 18.23 -7.18 -2.86
CA ALA A 302 17.98 -8.59 -3.17
C ALA A 302 17.73 -8.83 -4.66
N GLN A 303 16.86 -8.02 -5.29
CA GLN A 303 16.57 -8.12 -6.73
C GLN A 303 17.79 -7.80 -7.60
N ALA A 304 18.64 -6.88 -7.17
CA ALA A 304 19.90 -6.54 -7.85
C ALA A 304 21.01 -7.58 -7.66
N GLY A 305 20.86 -8.47 -6.69
CA GLY A 305 21.87 -9.45 -6.32
C GLY A 305 23.13 -8.81 -5.72
N VAL A 306 22.96 -7.74 -4.92
CA VAL A 306 24.03 -7.09 -4.15
C VAL A 306 23.90 -7.47 -2.67
N HIS A 307 24.92 -7.08 -1.87
CA HIS A 307 24.89 -7.34 -0.41
C HIS A 307 23.65 -6.75 0.25
N LEU A 308 23.02 -7.52 1.14
CA LEU A 308 21.84 -7.09 1.90
C LEU A 308 22.28 -6.40 3.19
N ASP A 309 22.00 -5.11 3.30
CA ASP A 309 22.22 -4.36 4.53
C ASP A 309 20.99 -4.50 5.44
N MET A 310 20.85 -5.67 6.05
CA MET A 310 19.73 -6.02 6.92
C MET A 310 20.20 -6.18 8.36
N ASN A 311 19.98 -5.15 9.18
CA ASN A 311 20.27 -5.13 10.60
C ASN A 311 19.01 -4.78 11.39
N ILE A 312 18.27 -5.80 11.79
CA ILE A 312 17.01 -5.63 12.53
C ILE A 312 17.31 -5.30 13.98
N ILE A 313 16.91 -4.11 14.41
CA ILE A 313 17.00 -3.63 15.78
C ILE A 313 15.58 -3.32 16.26
N GLU A 314 15.07 -4.12 17.18
CA GLU A 314 13.76 -3.89 17.77
C GLU A 314 13.79 -2.69 18.73
N ARG A 315 12.91 -1.70 18.51
CA ARG A 315 12.69 -0.52 19.34
C ARG A 315 11.24 -0.53 19.86
N ASN A 316 10.83 0.59 20.43
CA ASN A 316 9.40 0.81 20.69
C ASN A 316 8.60 0.68 19.38
N ILE A 317 7.41 0.13 19.46
CA ILE A 317 6.49 0.13 18.31
C ILE A 317 6.00 1.53 18.02
N SER A 318 5.57 1.76 16.80
CA SER A 318 5.18 3.08 16.33
C SER A 318 3.80 3.08 15.67
N GLY A 319 3.25 4.28 15.55
CA GLY A 319 2.02 4.57 14.84
C GLY A 319 2.10 5.84 14.03
N GLN A 320 1.18 6.00 13.11
CA GLN A 320 0.98 7.23 12.35
C GLN A 320 -0.50 7.63 12.34
N LEU A 321 -0.75 8.93 12.30
CA LEU A 321 -2.09 9.51 12.22
C LEU A 321 -2.13 10.62 11.17
N PHE A 322 -3.07 10.49 10.24
CA PHE A 322 -3.43 11.52 9.26
C PHE A 322 -4.52 12.41 9.83
N ILE A 323 -4.21 13.67 10.09
CA ILE A 323 -5.14 14.67 10.63
C ILE A 323 -5.95 15.27 9.49
N ARG A 324 -7.28 15.11 9.55
CA ARG A 324 -8.20 15.52 8.50
C ARG A 324 -8.48 17.02 8.51
N PRO A 325 -8.58 17.66 7.32
CA PRO A 325 -9.01 19.04 7.26
C PRO A 325 -10.51 19.16 7.62
N GLN A 326 -10.89 20.24 8.29
CA GLN A 326 -12.27 20.66 8.44
C GLN A 326 -12.66 21.57 7.26
N LYS A 327 -13.95 21.82 7.12
CA LYS A 327 -14.45 22.78 6.13
C LYS A 327 -14.09 24.21 6.55
N GLY A 328 -13.56 25.01 5.63
CA GLY A 328 -13.21 26.40 5.86
C GLY A 328 -11.78 26.74 5.46
N PHE A 329 -11.39 27.99 5.71
CA PHE A 329 -10.03 28.47 5.52
C PHE A 329 -9.14 28.06 6.70
N LEU A 330 -8.02 27.40 6.45
CA LEU A 330 -7.06 27.05 7.49
C LEU A 330 -6.32 28.32 7.95
N ARG A 331 -6.62 28.81 9.16
CA ARG A 331 -6.02 30.04 9.69
C ARG A 331 -4.81 29.78 10.59
N HIS A 332 -4.86 28.71 11.33
CA HIS A 332 -3.78 28.30 12.24
C HIS A 332 -3.77 26.80 12.43
N PHE A 333 -2.58 26.22 12.59
CA PHE A 333 -2.36 24.89 13.13
C PHE A 333 -0.97 24.82 13.77
N PRO A 334 -0.68 23.86 14.66
CA PRO A 334 0.57 23.81 15.42
C PRO A 334 1.83 23.83 14.56
N GLU A 335 2.78 24.70 14.89
CA GLU A 335 4.11 24.70 14.27
C GLU A 335 4.99 23.55 14.76
N LYS A 336 4.81 23.15 16.03
CA LYS A 336 5.52 22.06 16.71
C LYS A 336 4.55 21.33 17.63
N LEU A 337 4.84 20.06 17.86
CA LEU A 337 4.10 19.25 18.84
C LEU A 337 4.81 19.27 20.18
N PRO A 338 4.10 19.39 21.30
CA PRO A 338 4.69 19.42 22.65
C PRO A 338 5.01 18.00 23.19
N PHE A 339 4.94 16.98 22.35
CA PHE A 339 5.06 15.59 22.75
C PHE A 339 6.41 15.00 22.33
N ASP A 340 7.22 14.58 23.29
CA ASP A 340 8.54 13.97 23.09
C ASP A 340 8.51 12.59 22.43
N TRP A 341 7.35 11.92 22.48
CA TRP A 341 7.10 10.64 21.84
C TRP A 341 6.66 10.76 20.37
N CYS A 342 6.54 11.96 19.81
CA CYS A 342 6.36 12.18 18.38
C CYS A 342 7.74 12.37 17.73
N PHE A 343 8.07 11.51 16.74
CA PHE A 343 9.39 11.55 16.11
C PHE A 343 9.39 12.15 14.69
N ILE A 344 8.24 12.19 14.00
CA ILE A 344 8.04 12.94 12.75
C ILE A 344 6.72 13.69 12.81
N TYR A 345 6.76 14.95 12.39
CA TYR A 345 5.59 15.78 12.17
C TYR A 345 5.66 16.43 10.79
N GLU A 346 4.81 15.94 9.86
CA GLU A 346 4.72 16.49 8.52
C GLU A 346 3.59 17.53 8.47
N LYS A 347 3.93 18.78 8.22
CA LYS A 347 2.98 19.86 7.96
C LYS A 347 2.65 19.84 6.46
N ARG A 348 1.40 19.62 6.11
CA ARG A 348 0.91 19.56 4.72
C ARG A 348 -0.10 20.65 4.41
N GLY A 349 -0.71 21.21 5.45
CA GLY A 349 -1.69 22.29 5.33
C GLY A 349 -1.05 23.59 4.87
N ILE A 350 -1.76 24.35 4.05
CA ILE A 350 -1.37 25.67 3.56
C ILE A 350 -2.26 26.69 4.24
N LEU A 351 -1.67 27.60 5.00
CA LEU A 351 -2.39 28.67 5.70
C LEU A 351 -3.08 29.58 4.67
N GLY A 352 -4.34 29.90 4.92
CA GLY A 352 -5.18 30.71 4.04
C GLY A 352 -5.83 29.93 2.89
N GLU A 353 -5.54 28.65 2.71
CA GLU A 353 -6.23 27.82 1.73
C GLU A 353 -7.58 27.35 2.28
N TYR A 354 -8.58 27.25 1.37
CA TYR A 354 -9.91 26.74 1.68
C TYR A 354 -9.96 25.22 1.50
N TYR A 355 -10.49 24.52 2.46
CA TYR A 355 -10.69 23.07 2.46
C TYR A 355 -12.17 22.73 2.51
N GLU A 356 -12.63 21.80 1.69
CA GLU A 356 -14.04 21.37 1.63
C GLU A 356 -14.47 20.50 2.84
N GLY A 357 -13.54 20.12 3.71
CA GLY A 357 -13.81 19.22 4.83
C GLY A 357 -14.19 17.81 4.39
N SER A 358 -13.87 17.44 3.15
CA SER A 358 -14.03 16.11 2.58
C SER A 358 -12.70 15.63 2.02
N SER A 359 -12.55 14.33 1.90
CA SER A 359 -11.33 13.68 1.42
C SER A 359 -11.63 12.74 0.26
N GLU A 360 -10.78 12.71 -0.76
CA GLU A 360 -10.91 11.81 -1.91
C GLU A 360 -10.22 10.47 -1.66
N LYS A 361 -9.23 10.43 -0.77
CA LYS A 361 -8.44 9.25 -0.44
C LYS A 361 -8.07 9.20 1.06
N PRO A 362 -7.71 8.02 1.59
CA PRO A 362 -7.37 7.84 3.00
C PRO A 362 -6.20 8.71 3.50
N THR A 363 -5.27 9.08 2.64
CA THR A 363 -4.06 9.85 2.99
C THR A 363 -4.21 11.37 2.88
N ASP A 364 -5.37 11.88 2.46
CA ASP A 364 -5.62 13.32 2.45
C ASP A 364 -5.63 13.85 3.88
N SER A 365 -4.78 14.84 4.15
CA SER A 365 -4.57 15.37 5.50
C SER A 365 -3.84 16.70 5.43
N TYR A 366 -4.06 17.58 6.40
CA TYR A 366 -3.27 18.80 6.55
C TYR A 366 -2.05 18.62 7.46
N ALA A 367 -2.03 17.51 8.22
CA ALA A 367 -0.87 17.11 9.01
C ALA A 367 -0.77 15.58 9.10
N VAL A 368 0.45 15.07 9.26
CA VAL A 368 0.70 13.66 9.60
C VAL A 368 1.67 13.61 10.77
N VAL A 369 1.33 12.80 11.75
CA VAL A 369 2.15 12.62 12.95
C VAL A 369 2.57 11.16 13.05
N TYR A 370 3.87 10.94 13.30
CA TYR A 370 4.43 9.64 13.60
C TYR A 370 4.84 9.63 15.07
N PHE A 371 4.47 8.61 15.78
CA PHE A 371 4.64 8.52 17.22
C PHE A 371 4.99 7.09 17.66
N GLU A 372 5.64 6.96 18.81
CA GLU A 372 6.06 5.68 19.35
C GLU A 372 5.28 5.30 20.61
N GLY A 373 5.40 4.06 21.04
CA GLY A 373 4.87 3.56 22.32
C GLY A 373 5.31 2.13 22.59
N LYS A 374 5.21 1.68 23.84
CA LYS A 374 5.63 0.33 24.24
C LYS A 374 4.60 -0.74 23.89
N THR A 375 3.32 -0.37 23.79
CA THR A 375 2.22 -1.30 23.52
C THR A 375 1.22 -0.65 22.55
N GLN A 376 0.48 -1.47 21.82
CA GLN A 376 -0.59 -0.99 20.95
C GLN A 376 -1.63 -0.15 21.70
N LYS A 377 -1.99 -0.57 22.93
CA LYS A 377 -2.90 0.22 23.79
C LYS A 377 -2.36 1.65 23.98
N LYS A 378 -1.05 1.77 24.29
CA LYS A 378 -0.43 3.09 24.48
C LYS A 378 -0.43 3.91 23.19
N LEU A 379 -0.29 3.29 22.04
CA LEU A 379 -0.39 3.98 20.77
C LEU A 379 -1.80 4.53 20.52
N PHE A 380 -2.86 3.75 20.82
CA PHE A 380 -4.23 4.23 20.71
C PHE A 380 -4.55 5.38 21.69
N GLU A 381 -4.08 5.32 22.93
CA GLU A 381 -4.17 6.45 23.87
C GLU A 381 -3.51 7.73 23.30
N ARG A 382 -2.36 7.58 22.60
CA ARG A 382 -1.69 8.71 21.95
C ARG A 382 -2.41 9.24 20.73
N VAL A 383 -3.14 8.38 20.01
CA VAL A 383 -4.05 8.82 18.93
C VAL A 383 -5.12 9.77 19.47
N GLU A 384 -5.80 9.39 20.57
CA GLU A 384 -6.83 10.21 21.21
C GLU A 384 -6.25 11.58 21.64
N ILE A 385 -5.08 11.58 22.29
CA ILE A 385 -4.38 12.81 22.70
C ILE A 385 -4.05 13.70 21.48
N LEU A 386 -3.59 13.11 20.38
CA LEU A 386 -3.27 13.87 19.17
C LEU A 386 -4.53 14.45 18.52
N GLU A 387 -5.61 13.68 18.41
CA GLU A 387 -6.87 14.16 17.83
C GLU A 387 -7.42 15.33 18.64
N GLU A 388 -7.47 15.22 19.98
CA GLU A 388 -7.90 16.31 20.88
C GLU A 388 -6.98 17.55 20.72
N TYR A 389 -5.66 17.34 20.73
CA TYR A 389 -4.69 18.43 20.59
C TYR A 389 -4.88 19.20 19.28
N PHE A 390 -5.06 18.53 18.16
CA PHE A 390 -5.28 19.20 16.88
C PHE A 390 -6.64 19.90 16.80
N ILE A 391 -7.68 19.36 17.42
CA ILE A 391 -8.99 20.02 17.52
C ILE A 391 -8.86 21.35 18.28
N GLU A 392 -8.16 21.37 19.40
CA GLU A 392 -8.00 22.55 20.25
C GLU A 392 -7.03 23.61 19.67
N ASN A 393 -6.03 23.18 18.92
CA ASN A 393 -4.93 24.05 18.46
C ASN A 393 -4.96 24.33 16.95
N THR A 394 -6.08 24.03 16.24
CA THR A 394 -6.27 24.37 14.83
C THR A 394 -7.47 25.28 14.67
N THR A 395 -7.31 26.37 13.93
CA THR A 395 -8.39 27.33 13.66
C THR A 395 -8.81 27.29 12.20
N TRP A 396 -10.11 27.09 12.01
CA TRP A 396 -10.79 27.11 10.73
C TRP A 396 -11.77 28.26 10.68
N GLU A 397 -11.83 29.00 9.59
CA GLU A 397 -12.77 30.10 9.34
C GLU A 397 -13.68 29.70 8.18
N ASN A 398 -15.02 29.78 8.40
CA ASN A 398 -16.02 29.45 7.38
C ASN A 398 -16.15 30.52 6.28
#